data_219ad5884ad78df3c375846e5a729bba
#
_entry.id   219ad5884ad78df3c375846e5a729bba
#
_cell.length_a   1.000
_cell.length_b   1.000
_cell.length_c   1.000
_cell.angle_alpha   90.00
_cell.angle_beta   90.00
_cell.angle_gamma   90.00
#
_symmetry.space_group_name_H-M   'P 1'
#
loop_
_entity.id
_entity.type
_entity.pdbx_description
1 polymer ?
#
loop_
_entity_poly.entity_id
_entity_poly.type
_entity_poly.pdbx_seq_one_letter_code
_entity_poly.pdbx_strand_id
1 'polypeptide(L)'
;KYMQYSNLTNGLRDGLSYFYIGFKALTGAITLGDFTMCVSSASTLYWGLYAVVSGIADTIKSCGYAYEYLKFDAISDRMTKGDKPVSDGEHVIEFRNVSFKYPRSENYVLRNINITIKQGEHLSVVGLNGAGKTTFIKLLCRMYDVTDGEILIDNINIKDYSDSEY
;
A
#
# COMPACT_ATOMS: atom_id res chain seq x y z
N LYS A 1 27.59 4.97 -4.59
CA LYS A 1 28.43 4.69 -5.78
C LYS A 1 27.99 5.51 -7.00
N TYR A 2 26.71 5.54 -7.37
CA TYR A 2 26.23 6.34 -8.54
C TYR A 2 26.54 7.84 -8.44
N MET A 3 26.38 8.46 -7.28
CA MET A 3 26.71 9.87 -7.05
C MET A 3 28.19 10.20 -7.28
N GLN A 4 29.10 9.29 -6.94
CA GLN A 4 30.54 9.51 -7.15
C GLN A 4 30.92 9.47 -8.63
N TYR A 5 30.31 8.56 -9.42
CA TYR A 5 30.54 8.48 -10.85
C TYR A 5 29.98 9.72 -11.59
N SER A 6 28.79 10.19 -11.18
CA SER A 6 28.17 11.41 -11.72
C SER A 6 29.03 12.66 -11.49
N ASN A 7 29.61 12.82 -10.30
CA ASN A 7 30.47 13.94 -10.01
C ASN A 7 31.79 13.88 -10.79
N LEU A 8 32.36 12.70 -10.97
CA LEU A 8 33.58 12.51 -11.75
C LEU A 8 33.36 12.82 -13.25
N THR A 9 32.27 12.33 -13.83
CA THR A 9 31.93 12.59 -15.23
C THR A 9 31.63 14.07 -15.48
N ASN A 10 30.94 14.75 -14.54
CA ASN A 10 30.69 16.18 -14.63
C ASN A 10 31.98 16.99 -14.53
N GLY A 11 32.88 16.65 -13.61
CA GLY A 11 34.17 17.31 -13.47
C GLY A 11 35.06 17.16 -14.70
N LEU A 12 35.08 15.96 -15.32
CA LEU A 12 35.83 15.70 -16.55
C LEU A 12 35.26 16.51 -17.73
N ARG A 13 33.96 16.54 -17.89
CA ARG A 13 33.28 17.32 -18.93
C ARG A 13 33.62 18.81 -18.81
N ASP A 14 33.41 19.37 -17.57
CA ASP A 14 33.65 20.79 -17.35
C ASP A 14 35.12 21.13 -17.54
N GLY A 15 36.03 20.30 -17.04
CA GLY A 15 37.46 20.47 -17.23
C GLY A 15 37.88 20.48 -18.70
N LEU A 16 37.38 19.54 -19.51
CA LEU A 16 37.66 19.50 -20.96
C LEU A 16 37.06 20.71 -21.68
N SER A 17 35.86 21.12 -21.32
CA SER A 17 35.21 22.29 -21.92
C SER A 17 35.99 23.58 -21.63
N TYR A 18 36.36 23.79 -20.38
CA TYR A 18 37.16 24.98 -19.97
C TYR A 18 38.53 24.95 -20.60
N PHE A 19 39.19 23.80 -20.67
CA PHE A 19 40.48 23.67 -21.30
C PHE A 19 40.44 24.03 -22.78
N TYR A 20 39.49 23.47 -23.55
CA TYR A 20 39.35 23.72 -24.97
C TYR A 20 39.02 25.17 -25.29
N ILE A 21 38.04 25.76 -24.61
CA ILE A 21 37.61 27.12 -24.85
C ILE A 21 38.69 28.09 -24.36
N GLY A 22 39.33 27.81 -23.21
CA GLY A 22 40.44 28.59 -22.67
C GLY A 22 41.67 28.60 -23.61
N PHE A 23 41.99 27.45 -24.21
CA PHE A 23 43.06 27.38 -25.22
C PHE A 23 42.78 28.29 -26.42
N LYS A 24 41.54 28.30 -26.91
CA LYS A 24 41.11 29.19 -27.99
C LYS A 24 41.20 30.68 -27.61
N ALA A 25 40.89 31.03 -26.38
CA ALA A 25 41.02 32.40 -25.88
C ALA A 25 42.49 32.84 -25.81
N LEU A 26 43.37 31.94 -25.34
CA LEU A 26 44.81 32.23 -25.26
C LEU A 26 45.49 32.40 -26.66
N THR A 27 44.98 31.69 -27.65
CA THR A 27 45.44 31.81 -29.05
C THR A 27 44.87 33.07 -29.75
N GLY A 28 44.07 33.88 -29.08
CA GLY A 28 43.44 35.07 -29.63
C GLY A 28 42.31 34.77 -30.62
N ALA A 29 41.86 33.54 -30.71
CA ALA A 29 40.78 33.13 -31.62
C ALA A 29 39.38 33.61 -31.15
N ILE A 30 39.21 33.88 -29.86
CA ILE A 30 37.98 34.36 -29.25
C ILE A 30 38.29 35.43 -28.17
N THR A 31 37.35 36.34 -27.93
CA THR A 31 37.48 37.34 -26.88
C THR A 31 37.16 36.73 -25.51
N LEU A 32 37.54 37.42 -24.42
CA LEU A 32 37.18 37.02 -23.06
C LEU A 32 35.65 36.98 -22.85
N GLY A 33 34.92 37.89 -23.52
CA GLY A 33 33.46 37.89 -23.53
C GLY A 33 32.87 36.66 -24.21
N ASP A 34 33.43 36.25 -25.37
CA ASP A 34 33.03 35.07 -26.10
C ASP A 34 33.31 33.78 -25.27
N PHE A 35 34.44 33.77 -24.52
CA PHE A 35 34.77 32.65 -23.62
C PHE A 35 33.67 32.46 -22.55
N THR A 36 33.32 33.54 -21.82
CA THR A 36 32.29 33.46 -20.78
C THR A 36 30.91 33.06 -21.33
N MET A 37 30.57 33.59 -22.51
CA MET A 37 29.30 33.30 -23.18
C MET A 37 29.24 31.85 -23.66
N CYS A 38 30.30 31.32 -24.23
CA CYS A 38 30.35 29.92 -24.66
C CYS A 38 30.24 28.95 -23.48
N VAL A 39 30.98 29.21 -22.39
CA VAL A 39 30.92 28.38 -21.19
C VAL A 39 29.55 28.37 -20.55
N SER A 40 28.92 29.54 -20.38
CA SER A 40 27.59 29.65 -19.78
C SER A 40 26.51 29.00 -20.66
N SER A 41 26.61 29.19 -21.98
CA SER A 41 25.65 28.55 -22.92
C SER A 41 25.76 27.04 -22.93
N ALA A 42 26.99 26.50 -22.92
CA ALA A 42 27.21 25.06 -22.82
C ALA A 42 26.65 24.47 -21.53
N SER A 43 26.87 25.16 -20.41
CA SER A 43 26.32 24.73 -19.11
C SER A 43 24.79 24.77 -19.08
N THR A 44 24.20 25.84 -19.60
CA THR A 44 22.75 26.00 -19.67
C THR A 44 22.11 24.91 -20.54
N LEU A 45 22.69 24.62 -21.69
CA LEU A 45 22.22 23.54 -22.57
C LEU A 45 22.26 22.18 -21.87
N TYR A 46 23.37 21.90 -21.20
CA TYR A 46 23.53 20.63 -20.46
C TYR A 46 22.46 20.48 -19.37
N TRP A 47 22.30 21.50 -18.52
CA TRP A 47 21.32 21.44 -17.44
C TRP A 47 19.89 21.36 -17.96
N GLY A 48 19.60 22.04 -19.08
CA GLY A 48 18.31 21.94 -19.75
C GLY A 48 18.01 20.52 -20.24
N LEU A 49 18.96 19.89 -20.92
CA LEU A 49 18.81 18.50 -21.37
C LEU A 49 18.70 17.52 -20.19
N TYR A 50 19.53 17.71 -19.17
CA TYR A 50 19.46 16.91 -17.95
C TYR A 50 18.10 17.01 -17.26
N ALA A 51 17.55 18.23 -17.15
CA ALA A 51 16.24 18.44 -16.56
C ALA A 51 15.11 17.74 -17.32
N VAL A 52 15.16 17.72 -18.65
CA VAL A 52 14.18 16.98 -19.46
C VAL A 52 14.28 15.47 -19.19
N VAL A 53 15.50 14.91 -19.25
CA VAL A 53 15.70 13.46 -19.06
C VAL A 53 15.30 13.04 -17.63
N SER A 54 15.72 13.80 -16.61
CA SER A 54 15.37 13.50 -15.22
C SER A 54 13.87 13.67 -14.98
N GLY A 55 13.25 14.69 -15.56
CA GLY A 55 11.80 14.92 -15.44
C GLY A 55 10.98 13.78 -16.03
N ILE A 56 11.40 13.22 -17.17
CA ILE A 56 10.77 12.03 -17.75
C ILE A 56 10.92 10.82 -16.79
N ALA A 57 12.12 10.58 -16.27
CA ALA A 57 12.37 9.48 -15.35
C ALA A 57 11.55 9.60 -14.05
N ASP A 58 11.47 10.79 -13.48
CA ASP A 58 10.68 11.05 -12.27
C ASP A 58 9.17 10.92 -12.54
N THR A 59 8.72 11.31 -13.72
CA THR A 59 7.32 11.12 -14.14
C THR A 59 6.97 9.63 -14.23
N ILE A 60 7.80 8.83 -14.88
CA ILE A 60 7.60 7.36 -14.98
C ILE A 60 7.56 6.74 -13.59
N LYS A 61 8.46 7.14 -12.70
CA LYS A 61 8.50 6.66 -11.31
C LYS A 61 7.23 7.05 -10.54
N SER A 62 6.76 8.28 -10.70
CA SER A 62 5.54 8.77 -10.06
C SER A 62 4.30 8.05 -10.58
N CYS A 63 4.22 7.75 -11.88
CA CYS A 63 3.17 6.91 -12.46
C CYS A 63 3.17 5.50 -11.85
N GLY A 64 4.35 4.94 -11.58
CA GLY A 64 4.47 3.66 -10.88
C GLY A 64 3.83 3.68 -9.49
N TYR A 65 4.10 4.70 -8.70
CA TYR A 65 3.47 4.87 -7.38
C TYR A 65 1.95 5.07 -7.48
N ALA A 66 1.50 5.88 -8.43
CA ALA A 66 0.07 6.08 -8.67
C ALA A 66 -0.63 4.77 -9.07
N TYR A 67 0.00 3.95 -9.90
CA TYR A 67 -0.51 2.63 -10.28
C TYR A 67 -0.67 1.69 -9.08
N GLU A 68 0.35 1.61 -8.20
CA GLU A 68 0.26 0.79 -6.98
C GLU A 68 -0.83 1.29 -6.03
N TYR A 69 -1.01 2.62 -5.92
CA TYR A 69 -2.09 3.22 -5.14
C TYR A 69 -3.47 2.84 -5.70
N LEU A 70 -3.67 2.99 -7.01
CA LEU A 70 -4.93 2.61 -7.67
C LEU A 70 -5.23 1.11 -7.53
N LYS A 71 -4.20 0.27 -7.58
CA LYS A 71 -4.34 -1.16 -7.34
C LYS A 71 -4.76 -1.47 -5.90
N PHE A 72 -4.27 -0.71 -4.93
CA PHE A 72 -4.70 -0.82 -3.54
C PHE A 72 -6.15 -0.34 -3.37
N ASP A 73 -6.51 0.79 -3.96
CA ASP A 73 -7.88 1.35 -3.92
C ASP A 73 -8.90 0.44 -4.62
N ALA A 74 -8.47 -0.28 -5.66
CA ALA A 74 -9.28 -1.27 -6.36
C ALA A 74 -9.50 -2.58 -5.57
N ILE A 75 -8.88 -2.76 -4.40
CA ILE A 75 -9.17 -3.90 -3.53
C ILE A 75 -10.58 -3.72 -2.98
N SER A 76 -11.51 -4.47 -3.56
CA SER A 76 -12.89 -4.47 -3.07
C SER A 76 -12.97 -4.97 -1.63
N ASP A 77 -13.76 -4.29 -0.84
CA ASP A 77 -14.18 -4.80 0.46
C ASP A 77 -14.85 -6.17 0.24
N ARG A 78 -14.28 -7.21 0.86
CA ARG A 78 -14.77 -8.59 0.71
C ARG A 78 -15.89 -8.93 1.68
N MET A 79 -16.17 -8.03 2.61
CA MET A 79 -17.23 -8.24 3.57
C MET A 79 -18.56 -7.78 2.97
N THR A 80 -19.59 -8.58 3.21
CA THR A 80 -20.95 -8.22 2.83
C THR A 80 -21.40 -7.05 3.72
N LYS A 81 -21.85 -5.94 3.13
CA LYS A 81 -22.36 -4.79 3.88
C LYS A 81 -23.87 -4.96 4.06
N GLY A 82 -24.27 -5.06 5.31
CA GLY A 82 -25.68 -4.99 5.67
C GLY A 82 -26.10 -3.56 5.99
N ASP A 83 -27.40 -3.34 6.10
CA ASP A 83 -28.04 -2.04 6.36
C ASP A 83 -28.94 -2.07 7.59
N LYS A 84 -29.10 -3.21 8.23
CA LYS A 84 -29.98 -3.33 9.41
C LYS A 84 -29.31 -2.73 10.64
N PRO A 85 -30.03 -1.89 11.41
CA PRO A 85 -29.56 -1.44 12.70
C PRO A 85 -29.61 -2.58 13.72
N VAL A 86 -28.73 -2.54 14.72
CA VAL A 86 -28.82 -3.41 15.89
C VAL A 86 -29.97 -2.88 16.79
N SER A 87 -30.88 -3.74 17.19
CA SER A 87 -31.95 -3.34 18.09
C SER A 87 -31.42 -3.10 19.51
N ASP A 88 -32.04 -2.17 20.24
CA ASP A 88 -31.76 -2.03 21.67
C ASP A 88 -32.35 -3.20 22.43
N GLY A 89 -31.63 -3.75 23.39
CA GLY A 89 -32.15 -4.80 24.28
C GLY A 89 -31.21 -5.94 24.59
N GLU A 90 -31.79 -7.05 25.04
CA GLU A 90 -31.06 -8.27 25.30
C GLU A 90 -30.78 -9.02 23.98
N HIS A 91 -29.56 -9.42 23.76
CA HIS A 91 -29.15 -10.12 22.55
C HIS A 91 -28.71 -11.56 22.81
N VAL A 92 -29.04 -12.43 21.85
CA VAL A 92 -28.59 -13.82 21.84
C VAL A 92 -27.74 -14.03 20.56
N ILE A 93 -26.50 -14.46 20.76
CA ILE A 93 -25.59 -14.77 19.67
C ILE A 93 -25.59 -16.28 19.43
N GLU A 94 -25.79 -16.70 18.22
CA GLU A 94 -25.85 -18.11 17.85
C GLU A 94 -24.93 -18.42 16.68
N PHE A 95 -24.04 -19.40 16.86
CA PHE A 95 -23.24 -20.01 15.81
C PHE A 95 -23.93 -21.27 15.34
N ARG A 96 -24.29 -21.36 14.06
CA ARG A 96 -24.93 -22.54 13.43
C ARG A 96 -24.02 -23.15 12.40
N ASN A 97 -23.47 -24.33 12.69
CA ASN A 97 -22.60 -25.11 11.81
C ASN A 97 -21.42 -24.31 11.25
N VAL A 98 -20.88 -23.38 12.03
CA VAL A 98 -19.84 -22.44 11.60
C VAL A 98 -18.53 -23.17 11.36
N SER A 99 -18.04 -23.08 10.11
CA SER A 99 -16.69 -23.49 9.73
C SER A 99 -15.96 -22.34 9.08
N PHE A 100 -14.66 -22.22 9.35
CA PHE A 100 -13.87 -21.12 8.83
C PHE A 100 -12.45 -21.55 8.43
N LYS A 101 -12.02 -21.04 7.29
CA LYS A 101 -10.63 -21.05 6.82
C LYS A 101 -10.21 -19.62 6.39
N TYR A 102 -8.97 -19.27 6.64
CA TYR A 102 -8.46 -17.97 6.19
C TYR A 102 -8.38 -17.88 4.65
N PRO A 103 -8.56 -16.69 4.07
CA PRO A 103 -8.30 -16.48 2.66
C PRO A 103 -6.91 -16.99 2.27
N ARG A 104 -6.81 -17.71 1.16
CA ARG A 104 -5.59 -18.37 0.65
C ARG A 104 -5.12 -19.60 1.46
N SER A 105 -5.89 -20.07 2.45
CA SER A 105 -5.64 -21.34 3.16
C SER A 105 -6.65 -22.38 2.74
N GLU A 106 -6.20 -23.61 2.53
CA GLU A 106 -7.10 -24.75 2.28
C GLU A 106 -7.54 -25.43 3.58
N ASN A 107 -6.83 -25.17 4.68
CA ASN A 107 -7.09 -25.79 5.96
C ASN A 107 -8.12 -25.02 6.77
N TYR A 108 -9.15 -25.70 7.25
CA TYR A 108 -10.11 -25.15 8.20
C TYR A 108 -9.48 -24.97 9.58
N VAL A 109 -9.65 -23.78 10.14
CA VAL A 109 -9.22 -23.44 11.50
C VAL A 109 -10.32 -23.74 12.52
N LEU A 110 -11.58 -23.51 12.13
CA LEU A 110 -12.75 -23.89 12.89
C LEU A 110 -13.61 -24.80 12.04
N ARG A 111 -14.25 -25.80 12.67
CA ARG A 111 -15.12 -26.75 11.98
C ARG A 111 -16.35 -27.01 12.78
N ASN A 112 -17.50 -26.82 12.14
CA ASN A 112 -18.82 -27.19 12.64
C ASN A 112 -19.10 -26.72 14.08
N ILE A 113 -18.79 -25.45 14.36
CA ILE A 113 -19.06 -24.84 15.66
C ILE A 113 -20.54 -24.55 15.79
N ASN A 114 -21.14 -25.08 16.86
CA ASN A 114 -22.52 -24.84 17.26
C ASN A 114 -22.54 -24.38 18.71
N ILE A 115 -22.89 -23.11 18.95
CA ILE A 115 -22.93 -22.53 20.29
C ILE A 115 -23.94 -21.41 20.32
N THR A 116 -24.63 -21.27 21.45
CA THR A 116 -25.52 -20.16 21.75
C THR A 116 -24.98 -19.43 22.96
N ILE A 117 -24.85 -18.11 22.90
CA ILE A 117 -24.35 -17.23 23.95
C ILE A 117 -25.46 -16.26 24.28
N LYS A 118 -25.95 -16.30 25.50
CA LYS A 118 -27.02 -15.42 26.00
C LYS A 118 -26.41 -14.17 26.65
N GLN A 119 -27.18 -13.12 26.73
CA GLN A 119 -26.77 -11.90 27.43
C GLN A 119 -26.37 -12.19 28.87
N GLY A 120 -25.26 -11.58 29.30
CA GLY A 120 -24.71 -11.77 30.66
C GLY A 120 -23.99 -13.09 30.87
N GLU A 121 -23.94 -13.97 29.88
CA GLU A 121 -23.21 -15.24 29.95
C GLU A 121 -21.69 -15.02 29.79
N HIS A 122 -20.90 -15.67 30.64
CA HIS A 122 -19.45 -15.66 30.56
C HIS A 122 -18.95 -16.93 29.88
N LEU A 123 -18.45 -16.78 28.67
CA LEU A 123 -17.88 -17.87 27.90
C LEU A 123 -16.35 -17.90 28.01
N SER A 124 -15.80 -19.03 28.46
CA SER A 124 -14.35 -19.27 28.47
C SER A 124 -13.92 -20.14 27.29
N VAL A 125 -13.06 -19.60 26.44
CA VAL A 125 -12.51 -20.35 25.30
C VAL A 125 -11.09 -20.81 25.64
N VAL A 126 -10.92 -22.11 25.88
CA VAL A 126 -9.65 -22.73 26.26
C VAL A 126 -9.16 -23.69 25.16
N GLY A 127 -7.85 -23.89 25.08
CA GLY A 127 -7.24 -24.80 24.10
C GLY A 127 -5.76 -24.50 23.87
N LEU A 128 -5.07 -25.39 23.18
CA LEU A 128 -3.66 -25.25 22.81
C LEU A 128 -3.42 -24.03 21.88
N ASN A 129 -2.16 -23.64 21.74
CA ASN A 129 -1.80 -22.60 20.78
C ASN A 129 -2.11 -23.12 19.37
N GLY A 130 -2.73 -22.27 18.56
CA GLY A 130 -3.19 -22.66 17.20
C GLY A 130 -4.57 -23.34 17.14
N ALA A 131 -5.25 -23.62 18.27
CA ALA A 131 -6.57 -24.28 18.28
C ALA A 131 -7.74 -23.39 17.75
N GLY A 132 -7.48 -22.19 17.24
CA GLY A 132 -8.53 -21.34 16.66
C GLY A 132 -9.20 -20.36 17.63
N LYS A 133 -8.74 -20.23 18.90
CA LYS A 133 -9.33 -19.30 19.88
C LYS A 133 -9.45 -17.87 19.38
N THR A 134 -8.36 -17.32 18.88
CA THR A 134 -8.34 -15.96 18.32
C THR A 134 -9.20 -15.84 17.07
N THR A 135 -9.29 -16.92 16.28
CA THR A 135 -10.13 -16.96 15.08
C THR A 135 -11.59 -16.92 15.44
N PHE A 136 -12.01 -17.63 16.50
CA PHE A 136 -13.37 -17.57 17.01
C PHE A 136 -13.77 -16.14 17.42
N ILE A 137 -12.90 -15.44 18.17
CA ILE A 137 -13.13 -14.02 18.56
C ILE A 137 -13.20 -13.13 17.32
N LYS A 138 -12.33 -13.33 16.33
CA LYS A 138 -12.34 -12.52 15.08
C LYS A 138 -13.64 -12.70 14.29
N LEU A 139 -14.21 -13.90 14.28
CA LEU A 139 -15.51 -14.15 13.65
C LEU A 139 -16.65 -13.49 14.45
N LEU A 140 -16.59 -13.59 15.77
CA LEU A 140 -17.56 -12.93 16.66
C LEU A 140 -17.55 -11.40 16.48
N CYS A 141 -16.36 -10.79 16.33
CA CYS A 141 -16.20 -9.36 16.03
C CYS A 141 -16.39 -9.02 14.54
N ARG A 142 -16.88 -9.95 13.73
CA ARG A 142 -17.10 -9.77 12.29
C ARG A 142 -15.90 -9.20 11.53
N MET A 143 -14.66 -9.58 11.92
CA MET A 143 -13.45 -9.24 11.17
C MET A 143 -13.27 -10.11 9.91
N TYR A 144 -14.03 -11.18 9.83
CA TYR A 144 -14.11 -12.11 8.69
C TYR A 144 -15.51 -12.69 8.60
N ASP A 145 -15.97 -12.93 7.39
CA ASP A 145 -17.15 -13.73 7.13
C ASP A 145 -16.85 -15.22 7.27
N VAL A 146 -17.80 -15.99 7.77
CA VAL A 146 -17.69 -17.46 7.87
C VAL A 146 -17.58 -18.10 6.48
N THR A 147 -16.84 -19.22 6.39
CA THR A 147 -16.74 -19.98 5.14
C THR A 147 -18.01 -20.80 4.92
N ASP A 148 -18.46 -21.51 5.95
CA ASP A 148 -19.70 -22.31 5.95
C ASP A 148 -20.46 -22.04 7.24
N GLY A 149 -21.79 -22.21 7.20
CA GLY A 149 -22.68 -21.92 8.32
C GLY A 149 -23.00 -20.43 8.44
N GLU A 150 -23.51 -20.05 9.58
CA GLU A 150 -23.93 -18.68 9.85
C GLU A 150 -23.77 -18.30 11.34
N ILE A 151 -23.57 -17.00 11.57
CA ILE A 151 -23.60 -16.43 12.92
C ILE A 151 -24.80 -15.48 12.96
N LEU A 152 -25.62 -15.64 13.97
CA LEU A 152 -26.85 -14.88 14.11
C LEU A 152 -26.80 -14.07 15.40
N ILE A 153 -27.40 -12.88 15.37
CA ILE A 153 -27.81 -12.12 16.55
C ILE A 153 -29.32 -11.99 16.46
N ASP A 154 -30.02 -12.50 17.44
CA ASP A 154 -31.51 -12.49 17.53
C ASP A 154 -32.16 -13.08 16.25
N ASN A 155 -31.64 -14.19 15.77
CA ASN A 155 -32.06 -14.86 14.52
C ASN A 155 -31.80 -14.06 13.22
N ILE A 156 -31.08 -12.93 13.26
CA ILE A 156 -30.67 -12.18 12.08
C ILE A 156 -29.19 -12.46 11.83
N ASN A 157 -28.83 -12.74 10.55
CA ASN A 157 -27.44 -13.00 10.21
C ASN A 157 -26.58 -11.73 10.44
N ILE A 158 -25.42 -11.89 11.07
CA ILE A 158 -24.52 -10.76 11.34
C ILE A 158 -24.09 -10.02 10.06
N LYS A 159 -24.16 -10.64 8.90
CA LYS A 159 -23.88 -10.03 7.59
C LYS A 159 -24.91 -8.98 7.19
N ASP A 160 -26.13 -9.06 7.75
CA ASP A 160 -27.22 -8.15 7.42
C ASP A 160 -27.18 -6.86 8.23
N TYR A 161 -26.39 -6.81 9.30
CA TYR A 161 -26.24 -5.62 10.13
C TYR A 161 -25.27 -4.60 9.52
N SER A 162 -25.50 -3.33 9.85
CA SER A 162 -24.62 -2.23 9.49
C SER A 162 -23.27 -2.33 10.22
N ASP A 163 -22.17 -2.19 9.49
CA ASP A 163 -20.81 -2.24 10.06
C ASP A 163 -20.57 -1.11 11.10
N SER A 164 -21.33 -0.02 11.04
CA SER A 164 -21.18 1.12 11.95
C SER A 164 -21.84 0.90 13.32
N GLU A 165 -22.72 -0.10 13.46
CA GLU A 165 -23.50 -0.36 14.66
C GLU A 165 -23.19 -1.72 15.28
N TYR A 166 -22.44 -2.58 14.61
CA TYR A 166 -21.98 -3.88 15.08
C TYR A 166 -20.63 -3.76 15.86
#